data_d93739ce8e5306a84ff07f40e03a265e
#
_entry.id   d93739ce8e5306a84ff07f40e03a265e
#
_cell.length_a   1.000
_cell.length_b   1.000
_cell.length_c   1.000
_cell.angle_alpha   90.00
_cell.angle_beta   90.00
_cell.angle_gamma   90.00
#
_symmetry.space_group_name_H-M   'P 1'
#
loop_
_entity.id
_entity.type
_entity.pdbx_description
1 polymer ?
#
loop_
_entity_poly.entity_id
_entity_poly.type
_entity_poly.pdbx_seq_one_letter_code
_entity_poly.pdbx_strand_id
1 'polypeptide(L)'
;VFVNKKLIFRYSKNNPIYCYKLPNNKVKVYRPKAQKSNYKWLSNATNNELQGFSQLTQETEMLVITKSMKDVMCLRSFDIEAIAPQAETNHINYETLQLLNQQYRKIVILYDNDGAGIKGAQELYKTLPNAKIIYIPKQTKCKDISEYVSMYGVENGKKLLTKLI
;
A
#
# COMPACT_ATOMS: atom_id res chain seq x y z
N VAL A 1 20.12 9.74 -6.15
CA VAL A 1 19.39 8.98 -7.16
C VAL A 1 19.85 9.45 -8.54
N PHE A 2 20.16 8.50 -9.40
CA PHE A 2 20.57 8.73 -10.78
C PHE A 2 19.52 8.14 -11.73
N VAL A 3 19.23 8.88 -12.80
CA VAL A 3 18.42 8.41 -13.93
C VAL A 3 19.22 8.66 -15.20
N ASN A 4 19.42 7.62 -16.01
CA ASN A 4 20.25 7.68 -17.22
C ASN A 4 21.65 8.28 -16.96
N LYS A 5 22.31 7.83 -15.89
CA LYS A 5 23.62 8.32 -15.42
C LYS A 5 23.64 9.80 -14.96
N LYS A 6 22.53 10.52 -15.04
CA LYS A 6 22.42 11.91 -14.56
C LYS A 6 21.92 11.91 -13.11
N LEU A 7 22.61 12.66 -12.24
CA LEU A 7 22.16 12.87 -10.87
C LEU A 7 20.90 13.75 -10.87
N ILE A 8 19.82 13.21 -10.35
CA ILE A 8 18.53 13.92 -10.29
C ILE A 8 18.35 14.59 -8.94
N PHE A 9 18.64 13.87 -7.82
CA PHE A 9 18.56 14.45 -6.47
C PHE A 9 19.39 13.65 -5.46
N ARG A 10 19.74 14.34 -4.36
CA ARG A 10 20.45 13.77 -3.22
C ARG A 10 19.56 13.79 -1.97
N TYR A 11 19.84 12.88 -1.07
CA TYR A 11 19.27 12.89 0.28
C TYR A 11 19.79 14.10 1.07
N SER A 12 18.92 14.67 1.88
CA SER A 12 19.30 15.54 3.00
C SER A 12 18.29 15.37 4.14
N LYS A 13 18.63 15.79 5.36
CA LYS A 13 17.70 15.77 6.50
C LYS A 13 16.41 16.55 6.21
N ASN A 14 16.51 17.65 5.48
CA ASN A 14 15.38 18.49 5.11
C ASN A 14 14.61 17.97 3.88
N ASN A 15 15.19 17.05 3.12
CA ASN A 15 14.57 16.43 1.95
C ASN A 15 14.83 14.91 1.95
N PRO A 16 14.17 14.15 2.82
CA PRO A 16 14.39 12.73 2.95
C PRO A 16 13.97 11.97 1.69
N ILE A 17 14.65 10.86 1.45
CA ILE A 17 14.40 9.94 0.33
C ILE A 17 14.21 8.56 0.92
N TYR A 18 13.07 7.95 0.65
CA TYR A 18 12.78 6.56 0.99
C TYR A 18 12.89 5.70 -0.25
N CYS A 19 13.56 4.57 -0.14
CA CYS A 19 13.70 3.60 -1.21
C CYS A 19 13.08 2.28 -0.78
N TYR A 20 12.00 1.88 -1.41
CA TYR A 20 11.33 0.61 -1.19
C TYR A 20 11.90 -0.43 -2.16
N LYS A 21 12.43 -1.52 -1.61
CA LYS A 21 12.81 -2.69 -2.39
C LYS A 21 11.57 -3.46 -2.78
N LEU A 22 11.52 -3.89 -4.02
CA LEU A 22 10.42 -4.64 -4.61
C LEU A 22 10.96 -5.96 -5.18
N PRO A 23 10.09 -6.93 -5.51
CA PRO A 23 10.50 -8.15 -6.21
C PRO A 23 11.34 -7.85 -7.47
N ASN A 24 12.10 -8.85 -7.93
CA ASN A 24 12.91 -8.77 -9.16
C ASN A 24 13.95 -7.63 -9.18
N ASN A 25 14.53 -7.31 -8.00
CA ASN A 25 15.49 -6.19 -7.83
C ASN A 25 14.96 -4.84 -8.32
N LYS A 26 13.65 -4.67 -8.32
CA LYS A 26 13.02 -3.38 -8.61
C LYS A 26 13.01 -2.49 -7.37
N VAL A 27 12.84 -1.19 -7.60
CA VAL A 27 12.79 -0.20 -6.53
C VAL A 27 11.73 0.85 -6.81
N LYS A 28 11.16 1.38 -5.74
CA LYS A 28 10.30 2.56 -5.76
C LYS A 28 10.86 3.59 -4.80
N VAL A 29 11.12 4.78 -5.30
CA VAL A 29 11.69 5.90 -4.54
C VAL A 29 10.58 6.89 -4.22
N TYR A 30 10.51 7.30 -2.96
CA TYR A 30 9.55 8.28 -2.46
C TYR A 30 10.25 9.48 -1.82
N ARG A 31 9.85 10.67 -2.24
CA ARG A 31 10.30 11.95 -1.70
C ARG A 31 9.11 12.73 -1.15
N PRO A 32 8.79 12.61 0.15
CA PRO A 32 7.56 13.18 0.74
C PRO A 32 7.44 14.70 0.56
N LYS A 33 8.56 15.42 0.62
CA LYS A 33 8.60 16.87 0.52
C LYS A 33 8.71 17.40 -0.91
N ALA A 34 8.88 16.55 -1.92
CA ALA A 34 8.91 16.98 -3.32
C ALA A 34 7.50 17.22 -3.86
N GLN A 35 7.37 18.21 -4.74
CA GLN A 35 6.14 18.41 -5.51
C GLN A 35 5.90 17.23 -6.47
N LYS A 36 4.63 16.97 -6.82
CA LYS A 36 4.24 15.84 -7.67
C LYS A 36 4.93 15.90 -9.05
N SER A 37 5.07 17.08 -9.61
CA SER A 37 5.75 17.34 -10.88
C SER A 37 7.27 17.19 -10.83
N ASN A 38 7.87 17.07 -9.64
CA ASN A 38 9.32 17.11 -9.45
C ASN A 38 9.86 15.77 -8.90
N TYR A 39 9.51 14.68 -9.57
CA TYR A 39 9.93 13.33 -9.19
C TYR A 39 9.64 12.99 -7.71
N LYS A 40 8.41 13.29 -7.25
CA LYS A 40 7.97 12.86 -5.91
C LYS A 40 8.03 11.34 -5.78
N TRP A 41 7.74 10.65 -6.87
CA TRP A 41 7.83 9.20 -7.03
C TRP A 41 8.68 8.86 -8.24
N LEU A 42 9.58 7.88 -8.08
CA LEU A 42 10.31 7.23 -9.17
C LEU A 42 10.26 5.73 -8.94
N SER A 43 10.05 4.97 -10.00
CA SER A 43 10.08 3.50 -9.94
C SER A 43 10.56 2.93 -11.26
N ASN A 44 11.25 1.79 -11.20
CA ASN A 44 11.52 0.93 -12.34
C ASN A 44 10.67 -0.36 -12.28
N ALA A 45 9.69 -0.41 -11.37
CA ALA A 45 8.73 -1.51 -11.28
C ALA A 45 7.62 -1.36 -12.33
N THR A 46 7.04 -2.48 -12.70
CA THR A 46 5.83 -2.60 -13.50
C THR A 46 4.63 -2.92 -12.60
N ASN A 47 3.48 -3.18 -13.19
CA ASN A 47 2.28 -3.58 -12.44
C ASN A 47 2.41 -5.00 -11.81
N ASN A 48 3.41 -5.77 -12.23
CA ASN A 48 3.63 -7.13 -11.72
C ASN A 48 4.37 -7.15 -10.37
N GLU A 49 5.11 -6.10 -10.03
CA GLU A 49 5.82 -6.01 -8.76
C GLU A 49 4.95 -5.34 -7.71
N LEU A 50 4.22 -6.13 -6.91
CA LEU A 50 3.42 -5.60 -5.81
C LEU A 50 4.29 -5.21 -4.62
N GLN A 51 3.96 -4.09 -4.01
CA GLN A 51 4.59 -3.61 -2.79
C GLN A 51 4.23 -4.56 -1.63
N GLY A 52 5.22 -5.01 -0.85
CA GLY A 52 5.01 -5.94 0.26
C GLY A 52 4.91 -7.43 -0.12
N PHE A 53 4.79 -7.77 -1.41
CA PHE A 53 4.57 -9.15 -1.85
C PHE A 53 5.68 -10.12 -1.41
N SER A 54 6.95 -9.72 -1.52
CA SER A 54 8.08 -10.54 -1.08
C SER A 54 8.19 -10.71 0.44
N GLN A 55 7.33 -10.06 1.20
CA GLN A 55 7.28 -10.13 2.67
C GLN A 55 6.13 -11.01 3.17
N LEU A 56 5.31 -11.56 2.27
CA LEU A 56 4.25 -12.48 2.65
C LEU A 56 4.87 -13.78 3.15
N THR A 57 4.47 -14.22 4.33
CA THR A 57 4.91 -15.49 4.95
C THR A 57 3.90 -16.60 4.72
N GLN A 58 2.65 -16.24 4.39
CA GLN A 58 1.51 -17.16 4.26
C GLN A 58 1.19 -17.91 5.58
N GLU A 59 1.62 -17.36 6.70
CA GLU A 59 1.37 -17.91 8.04
C GLU A 59 0.04 -17.43 8.63
N THR A 60 -0.59 -16.42 8.00
CA THR A 60 -1.84 -15.84 8.44
C THR A 60 -2.99 -16.21 7.50
N GLU A 61 -4.20 -16.32 8.06
CA GLU A 61 -5.39 -16.59 7.26
C GLU A 61 -5.92 -15.34 6.51
N MET A 62 -5.38 -14.16 6.81
CA MET A 62 -5.90 -12.89 6.32
C MET A 62 -4.84 -12.08 5.59
N LEU A 63 -5.21 -11.55 4.42
CA LEU A 63 -4.44 -10.60 3.65
C LEU A 63 -5.19 -9.27 3.53
N VAL A 64 -4.49 -8.16 3.74
CA VAL A 64 -5.01 -6.83 3.43
C VAL A 64 -4.40 -6.32 2.12
N ILE A 65 -5.23 -5.96 1.17
CA ILE A 65 -4.82 -5.24 -0.04
C ILE A 65 -5.06 -3.75 0.21
N THR A 66 -3.98 -3.01 0.29
CA THR A 66 -4.02 -1.57 0.52
C THR A 66 -3.43 -0.80 -0.66
N LYS A 67 -3.18 0.50 -0.54
CA LYS A 67 -2.87 1.39 -1.65
C LYS A 67 -1.40 1.76 -1.76
N SER A 68 -0.65 1.76 -0.66
CA SER A 68 0.71 2.27 -0.64
C SER A 68 1.64 1.44 0.26
N MET A 69 2.95 1.54 0.00
CA MET A 69 3.95 0.90 0.86
C MET A 69 3.93 1.43 2.30
N LYS A 70 3.53 2.67 2.53
CA LYS A 70 3.38 3.19 3.89
C LYS A 70 2.32 2.43 4.68
N ASP A 71 1.19 2.15 4.02
CA ASP A 71 0.10 1.40 4.64
C ASP A 71 0.47 -0.06 4.83
N VAL A 72 1.17 -0.66 3.86
CA VAL A 72 1.75 -2.01 4.01
C VAL A 72 2.66 -2.08 5.23
N MET A 73 3.61 -1.15 5.38
CA MET A 73 4.51 -1.10 6.54
C MET A 73 3.74 -0.90 7.85
N CYS A 74 2.72 -0.04 7.84
CA CYS A 74 1.86 0.21 9.00
C CYS A 74 1.11 -1.07 9.41
N LEU A 75 0.47 -1.77 8.47
CA LEU A 75 -0.25 -3.02 8.71
C LEU A 75 0.68 -4.14 9.20
N ARG A 76 1.87 -4.24 8.61
CA ARG A 76 2.90 -5.19 9.05
C ARG A 76 3.37 -4.95 10.49
N SER A 77 3.41 -3.69 10.94
CA SER A 77 3.71 -3.39 12.36
C SER A 77 2.60 -3.84 13.32
N PHE A 78 1.47 -4.28 12.80
CA PHE A 78 0.35 -4.88 13.54
C PHE A 78 0.28 -6.40 13.38
N ASP A 79 1.30 -7.01 12.77
CA ASP A 79 1.33 -8.44 12.41
C ASP A 79 0.25 -8.83 11.38
N ILE A 80 -0.18 -7.86 10.56
CA ILE A 80 -1.14 -8.08 9.48
C ILE A 80 -0.39 -8.16 8.15
N GLU A 81 -0.58 -9.26 7.42
CA GLU A 81 -0.03 -9.39 6.08
C GLU A 81 -0.72 -8.43 5.11
N ALA A 82 0.08 -7.69 4.35
CA ALA A 82 -0.45 -6.67 3.47
C ALA A 82 0.39 -6.52 2.19
N ILE A 83 -0.30 -6.18 1.11
CA ILE A 83 0.28 -5.81 -0.18
C ILE A 83 -0.37 -4.55 -0.74
N ALA A 84 0.30 -3.92 -1.71
CA ALA A 84 -0.28 -2.82 -2.45
C ALA A 84 0.18 -2.82 -3.92
N PRO A 85 -0.67 -2.38 -4.87
CA PRO A 85 -0.26 -2.13 -6.25
C PRO A 85 0.72 -0.94 -6.32
N GLN A 86 1.32 -0.70 -7.48
CA GLN A 86 2.26 0.41 -7.66
C GLN A 86 1.59 1.80 -7.61
N ALA A 87 0.33 1.88 -8.01
CA ALA A 87 -0.51 3.08 -7.93
C ALA A 87 -2.00 2.67 -7.87
N GLU A 88 -2.88 3.60 -7.52
CA GLU A 88 -4.33 3.39 -7.41
C GLU A 88 -4.99 2.92 -8.71
N THR A 89 -4.44 3.38 -9.83
CA THR A 89 -4.94 3.03 -11.17
C THR A 89 -4.34 1.74 -11.72
N ASN A 90 -3.39 1.14 -11.00
CA ASN A 90 -2.73 -0.08 -11.44
C ASN A 90 -3.52 -1.29 -10.95
N HIS A 91 -4.00 -2.07 -11.88
CA HIS A 91 -4.66 -3.33 -11.57
C HIS A 91 -3.61 -4.39 -11.18
N ILE A 92 -3.92 -5.15 -10.14
CA ILE A 92 -3.22 -6.40 -9.85
C ILE A 92 -3.67 -7.40 -10.90
N ASN A 93 -2.75 -8.16 -11.49
CA ASN A 93 -3.13 -9.11 -12.52
C ASN A 93 -4.05 -10.20 -11.95
N TYR A 94 -4.92 -10.71 -12.81
CA TYR A 94 -5.96 -11.67 -12.42
C TYR A 94 -5.38 -12.95 -11.82
N GLU A 95 -4.31 -13.48 -12.40
CA GLU A 95 -3.65 -14.71 -11.95
C GLU A 95 -3.11 -14.55 -10.52
N THR A 96 -2.46 -13.43 -10.23
CA THR A 96 -1.98 -13.12 -8.86
C THR A 96 -3.15 -13.02 -7.89
N LEU A 97 -4.26 -12.38 -8.27
CA LEU A 97 -5.44 -12.29 -7.41
C LEU A 97 -6.05 -13.65 -7.12
N GLN A 98 -6.10 -14.54 -8.11
CA GLN A 98 -6.60 -15.90 -7.94
C GLN A 98 -5.70 -16.72 -7.00
N LEU A 99 -4.38 -16.62 -7.16
CA LEU A 99 -3.44 -17.28 -6.24
C LEU A 99 -3.62 -16.78 -4.79
N LEU A 100 -3.71 -15.47 -4.59
CA LEU A 100 -3.94 -14.90 -3.26
C LEU A 100 -5.29 -15.34 -2.67
N ASN A 101 -6.35 -15.40 -3.49
CA ASN A 101 -7.66 -15.85 -3.05
C ASN A 101 -7.70 -17.34 -2.67
N GLN A 102 -6.79 -18.15 -3.22
CA GLN A 102 -6.62 -19.55 -2.81
C GLN A 102 -5.79 -19.70 -1.53
N GLN A 103 -4.82 -18.81 -1.32
CA GLN A 103 -3.89 -18.87 -0.20
C GLN A 103 -4.48 -18.29 1.09
N TYR A 104 -5.29 -17.24 0.98
CA TYR A 104 -5.84 -16.54 2.14
C TYR A 104 -7.34 -16.80 2.27
N ARG A 105 -7.74 -17.22 3.46
CA ARG A 105 -9.16 -17.46 3.79
C ARG A 105 -9.98 -16.16 3.77
N LYS A 106 -9.33 -15.04 4.07
CA LYS A 106 -9.96 -13.73 4.16
C LYS A 106 -9.11 -12.68 3.46
N ILE A 107 -9.71 -11.99 2.50
CA ILE A 107 -9.10 -10.83 1.86
C ILE A 107 -9.87 -9.58 2.26
N VAL A 108 -9.14 -8.54 2.66
CA VAL A 108 -9.69 -7.24 3.02
C VAL A 108 -9.10 -6.18 2.09
N ILE A 109 -9.94 -5.34 1.52
CA ILE A 109 -9.53 -4.19 0.71
C ILE A 109 -9.63 -2.95 1.59
N LEU A 110 -8.48 -2.32 1.86
CA LEU A 110 -8.36 -1.11 2.66
C LEU A 110 -7.68 -0.01 1.84
N TYR A 111 -8.47 0.69 1.04
CA TYR A 111 -8.02 1.82 0.23
C TYR A 111 -8.34 3.16 0.92
N ASP A 112 -7.81 4.26 0.36
CA ASP A 112 -8.08 5.60 0.87
C ASP A 112 -9.59 5.89 0.88
N ASN A 113 -10.05 6.62 1.90
CA ASN A 113 -11.43 7.05 1.99
C ASN A 113 -11.66 8.38 1.23
N ASP A 114 -11.24 8.40 -0.03
CA ASP A 114 -11.48 9.49 -0.99
C ASP A 114 -12.07 8.93 -2.30
N GLY A 115 -12.46 9.81 -3.21
CA GLY A 115 -13.14 9.39 -4.44
C GLY A 115 -12.34 8.41 -5.30
N ALA A 116 -11.01 8.57 -5.38
CA ALA A 116 -10.15 7.69 -6.16
C ALA A 116 -9.99 6.33 -5.48
N GLY A 117 -9.77 6.32 -4.15
CA GLY A 117 -9.64 5.10 -3.36
C GLY A 117 -10.93 4.28 -3.33
N ILE A 118 -12.09 4.93 -3.18
CA ILE A 118 -13.39 4.24 -3.21
C ILE A 118 -13.62 3.59 -4.58
N LYS A 119 -13.37 4.31 -5.67
CA LYS A 119 -13.49 3.77 -7.03
C LYS A 119 -12.54 2.59 -7.24
N GLY A 120 -11.27 2.73 -6.85
CA GLY A 120 -10.27 1.66 -6.97
C GLY A 120 -10.64 0.41 -6.16
N ALA A 121 -11.14 0.57 -4.93
CA ALA A 121 -11.61 -0.53 -4.11
C ALA A 121 -12.80 -1.28 -4.74
N GLN A 122 -13.75 -0.54 -5.32
CA GLN A 122 -14.90 -1.12 -6.02
C GLN A 122 -14.49 -1.89 -7.29
N GLU A 123 -13.51 -1.37 -8.05
CA GLU A 123 -12.98 -2.07 -9.22
C GLU A 123 -12.26 -3.37 -8.82
N LEU A 124 -11.44 -3.33 -7.76
CA LEU A 124 -10.77 -4.52 -7.27
C LEU A 124 -11.77 -5.56 -6.74
N TYR A 125 -12.83 -5.10 -6.06
CA TYR A 125 -13.89 -5.97 -5.54
C TYR A 125 -14.61 -6.76 -6.64
N LYS A 126 -14.75 -6.22 -7.85
CA LYS A 126 -15.35 -6.96 -8.99
C LYS A 126 -14.57 -8.23 -9.34
N THR A 127 -13.25 -8.22 -9.09
CA THR A 127 -12.38 -9.38 -9.33
C THR A 127 -12.26 -10.28 -8.10
N LEU A 128 -12.51 -9.74 -6.92
CA LEU A 128 -12.48 -10.44 -5.63
C LEU A 128 -13.82 -10.25 -4.88
N PRO A 129 -14.91 -10.85 -5.35
CA PRO A 129 -16.26 -10.58 -4.79
C PRO A 129 -16.43 -11.08 -3.36
N ASN A 130 -15.56 -11.95 -2.88
CA ASN A 130 -15.55 -12.45 -1.50
C ASN A 130 -14.70 -11.58 -0.54
N ALA A 131 -14.00 -10.59 -1.05
CA ALA A 131 -13.23 -9.68 -0.21
C ALA A 131 -14.14 -8.74 0.57
N LYS A 132 -13.71 -8.33 1.77
CA LYS A 132 -14.39 -7.30 2.55
C LYS A 132 -13.78 -5.94 2.23
N ILE A 133 -14.58 -4.95 1.81
CA ILE A 133 -14.11 -3.58 1.68
C ILE A 133 -14.29 -2.87 3.02
N ILE A 134 -13.25 -2.20 3.51
CA ILE A 134 -13.28 -1.34 4.69
C ILE A 134 -12.61 -0.01 4.38
N TYR A 135 -12.99 1.02 5.13
CA TYR A 135 -12.40 2.36 5.03
C TYR A 135 -12.14 2.94 6.42
N ILE A 136 -11.11 3.77 6.54
CA ILE A 136 -10.93 4.58 7.74
C ILE A 136 -12.12 5.53 7.87
N PRO A 137 -12.79 5.61 9.04
CA PRO A 137 -14.00 6.43 9.20
C PRO A 137 -13.72 7.91 8.92
N LYS A 138 -14.57 8.57 8.16
CA LYS A 138 -14.44 10.00 7.78
C LYS A 138 -14.35 10.94 8.98
N GLN A 139 -15.01 10.57 10.07
CA GLN A 139 -15.00 11.35 11.34
C GLN A 139 -13.60 11.52 11.91
N THR A 140 -12.66 10.59 11.60
CA THR A 140 -11.27 10.67 12.04
C THR A 140 -10.47 11.74 11.30
N LYS A 141 -10.98 12.26 10.18
CA LYS A 141 -10.29 13.17 9.26
C LYS A 141 -9.03 12.59 8.61
N CYS A 142 -8.83 11.27 8.74
CA CYS A 142 -7.75 10.53 8.10
C CYS A 142 -8.29 9.77 6.89
N LYS A 143 -7.54 9.72 5.81
CA LYS A 143 -7.93 9.02 4.58
C LYS A 143 -7.36 7.62 4.47
N ASP A 144 -6.22 7.35 5.11
CA ASP A 144 -5.54 6.06 5.11
C ASP A 144 -5.11 5.65 6.53
N ILE A 145 -4.69 4.39 6.68
CA ILE A 145 -4.28 3.84 7.98
C ILE A 145 -2.98 4.45 8.48
N SER A 146 -2.05 4.77 7.59
CA SER A 146 -0.78 5.36 7.99
C SER A 146 -0.95 6.79 8.53
N GLU A 147 -1.88 7.56 7.96
CA GLU A 147 -2.26 8.88 8.47
C GLU A 147 -2.95 8.75 9.84
N TYR A 148 -3.87 7.79 9.98
CA TYR A 148 -4.54 7.52 11.25
C TYR A 148 -3.54 7.19 12.37
N VAL A 149 -2.60 6.29 12.09
CA VAL A 149 -1.58 5.90 13.07
C VAL A 149 -0.65 7.06 13.41
N SER A 150 -0.28 7.87 12.43
CA SER A 150 0.52 9.09 12.66
C SER A 150 -0.17 10.07 13.60
N MET A 151 -1.51 10.15 13.55
CA MET A 151 -2.30 11.10 14.33
C MET A 151 -2.71 10.54 15.71
N TYR A 152 -3.07 9.27 15.77
CA TYR A 152 -3.70 8.67 16.96
C TYR A 152 -2.84 7.58 17.63
N GLY A 153 -1.71 7.22 17.03
CA GLY A 153 -0.79 6.20 17.55
C GLY A 153 -1.13 4.76 17.14
N VAL A 154 -0.14 3.89 17.33
CA VAL A 154 -0.16 2.48 16.88
C VAL A 154 -1.28 1.69 17.56
N GLU A 155 -1.44 1.81 18.87
CA GLU A 155 -2.45 1.06 19.64
C GLU A 155 -3.89 1.39 19.20
N ASN A 156 -4.17 2.67 18.92
CA ASN A 156 -5.46 3.08 18.44
C ASN A 156 -5.70 2.59 16.99
N GLY A 157 -4.64 2.53 16.17
CA GLY A 157 -4.68 1.93 14.83
C GLY A 157 -5.05 0.44 14.87
N LYS A 158 -4.42 -0.33 15.76
CA LYS A 158 -4.77 -1.76 15.97
C LYS A 158 -6.23 -1.93 16.40
N LYS A 159 -6.67 -1.18 17.42
CA LYS A 159 -8.06 -1.22 17.92
C LYS A 159 -9.07 -0.85 16.83
N LEU A 160 -8.77 0.16 16.02
CA LEU A 160 -9.64 0.56 14.92
C LEU A 160 -9.77 -0.59 13.90
N LEU A 161 -8.67 -1.15 13.45
CA LEU A 161 -8.70 -2.24 12.46
C LEU A 161 -9.43 -3.48 12.97
N THR A 162 -9.21 -3.87 14.23
CA THR A 162 -9.93 -4.99 14.85
C THR A 162 -11.47 -4.79 14.82
N LYS A 163 -11.94 -3.54 14.90
CA LYS A 163 -13.38 -3.24 14.81
C LYS A 163 -13.90 -3.21 13.37
N LEU A 164 -13.04 -2.89 12.39
CA LEU A 164 -13.42 -2.77 10.99
C LEU A 164 -13.38 -4.12 10.27
N ILE A 165 -12.45 -4.99 10.63
CA ILE A 165 -12.24 -6.33 10.09
C ILE A 165 -13.21 -7.32 10.72
#